data_1adb3f736082e57cf18b9984edbeab7d
#
_entry.id   1adb3f736082e57cf18b9984edbeab7d
#
_cell.length_a   1.000
_cell.length_b   1.000
_cell.length_c   1.000
_cell.angle_alpha   90.00
_cell.angle_beta   90.00
_cell.angle_gamma   90.00
#
_symmetry.space_group_name_H-M   'P 1'
#
loop_
_entity.id
_entity.type
_entity.pdbx_description
1 polymer ?
#
loop_
_entity_poly.entity_id
_entity_poly.type
_entity_poly.pdbx_seq_one_letter_code
_entity_poly.pdbx_strand_id
1 'polypeptide(L)'
;SKPADAVFPIDSGKTAQVPFPQRTENLQHEVELVVAVGKSGKDLTVEQAAECIWGWAVGVDLTRRDLQAEAKAKGRPWTTAKSFDYSGPVSHIVRKENVLDPSDTELWLYVNNECKQKGSTRDMIWSVAEVLAEISTYWELKAGDLVFTGSPSGVSTLHRGDIVRAGCNGIGMIEFELI
;
A
#
# COMPACT_ATOMS: atom_id res chain seq x y z
N SER A 1 6.77 8.76 -1.77
CA SER A 1 7.45 7.68 -1.01
C SER A 1 7.16 7.82 0.47
N LYS A 2 7.25 6.71 1.20
CA LYS A 2 7.27 6.66 2.66
C LYS A 2 8.65 6.19 3.13
N PRO A 3 9.17 6.69 4.27
CA PRO A 3 10.39 6.14 4.84
C PRO A 3 10.12 4.71 5.38
N ALA A 4 11.17 3.92 5.51
CA ALA A 4 11.04 2.51 5.93
C ALA A 4 10.41 2.36 7.33
N ASP A 5 10.65 3.29 8.24
CA ASP A 5 10.08 3.32 9.59
C ASP A 5 8.60 3.74 9.65
N ALA A 6 8.03 4.22 8.54
CA ALA A 6 6.60 4.43 8.41
C ALA A 6 5.83 3.12 8.13
N VAL A 7 6.53 2.06 7.72
CA VAL A 7 5.95 0.74 7.48
C VAL A 7 5.69 0.06 8.82
N PHE A 8 4.45 -0.43 9.01
CA PHE A 8 4.00 -1.05 10.24
C PHE A 8 3.45 -2.46 9.97
N PRO A 9 4.24 -3.51 10.20
CA PRO A 9 3.80 -4.88 10.02
C PRO A 9 2.69 -5.26 11.00
N ILE A 10 1.62 -5.89 10.49
CA ILE A 10 0.49 -6.36 11.28
C ILE A 10 0.39 -7.88 11.17
N ASP A 11 0.40 -8.55 12.32
CA ASP A 11 0.23 -9.99 12.42
C ASP A 11 -1.18 -10.43 12.00
N SER A 12 -1.27 -11.48 11.21
CA SER A 12 -2.55 -12.08 10.83
C SER A 12 -3.33 -12.54 12.07
N GLY A 13 -4.63 -12.26 12.08
CA GLY A 13 -5.53 -12.67 13.16
C GLY A 13 -5.45 -11.84 14.44
N LYS A 14 -4.74 -10.71 14.40
CA LYS A 14 -4.70 -9.73 15.50
C LYS A 14 -5.18 -8.37 15.01
N THR A 15 -5.95 -7.69 15.85
CA THR A 15 -6.26 -6.25 15.64
C THR A 15 -5.12 -5.42 16.23
N ALA A 16 -4.38 -4.73 15.37
CA ALA A 16 -3.31 -3.84 15.81
C ALA A 16 -3.86 -2.46 16.19
N GLN A 17 -3.14 -1.72 17.03
CA GLN A 17 -3.46 -0.33 17.33
C GLN A 17 -2.55 0.58 16.51
N VAL A 18 -3.17 1.47 15.72
CA VAL A 18 -2.49 2.47 14.91
C VAL A 18 -2.84 3.86 15.44
N PRO A 19 -1.87 4.64 15.91
CA PRO A 19 -2.15 5.99 16.38
C PRO A 19 -2.71 6.87 15.28
N PHE A 20 -3.83 7.58 15.58
CA PHE A 20 -4.34 8.58 14.65
C PHE A 20 -3.34 9.74 14.53
N PRO A 21 -2.86 10.06 13.32
CA PRO A 21 -1.81 11.05 13.14
C PRO A 21 -2.24 12.45 13.54
N GLN A 22 -1.30 13.22 14.07
CA GLN A 22 -1.51 14.63 14.33
C GLN A 22 -1.55 15.45 13.03
N ARG A 23 -2.04 16.70 13.11
CA ARG A 23 -2.02 17.68 12.01
C ARG A 23 -2.85 17.29 10.80
N THR A 24 -3.92 16.54 10.99
CA THR A 24 -4.92 16.26 9.94
C THR A 24 -6.30 16.13 10.55
N GLU A 25 -7.29 16.65 9.85
CA GLU A 25 -8.71 16.44 10.09
C GLU A 25 -9.35 15.51 9.05
N ASN A 26 -8.53 15.04 8.08
CA ASN A 26 -9.01 14.21 6.99
C ASN A 26 -7.97 13.13 6.65
N LEU A 27 -7.86 12.13 7.55
CA LEU A 27 -7.10 10.91 7.28
C LEU A 27 -7.92 10.00 6.37
N GLN A 28 -7.32 9.49 5.29
CA GLN A 28 -7.98 8.55 4.39
C GLN A 28 -7.17 7.26 4.21
N HIS A 29 -7.88 6.18 3.90
CA HIS A 29 -7.32 4.87 3.57
C HIS A 29 -7.15 4.71 2.06
N GLU A 30 -6.13 3.99 1.65
CA GLU A 30 -5.87 3.53 0.29
C GLU A 30 -5.35 2.10 0.37
N VAL A 31 -6.22 1.08 0.16
CA VAL A 31 -5.78 -0.32 0.13
C VAL A 31 -5.01 -0.59 -1.15
N GLU A 32 -3.87 -1.26 -1.04
CA GLU A 32 -2.97 -1.51 -2.16
C GLU A 32 -2.40 -2.92 -2.13
N LEU A 33 -2.23 -3.52 -3.30
CA LEU A 33 -1.30 -4.63 -3.47
C LEU A 33 0.11 -4.10 -3.23
N VAL A 34 0.89 -4.80 -2.41
CA VAL A 34 2.26 -4.44 -2.08
C VAL A 34 3.21 -5.48 -2.63
N VAL A 35 4.25 -5.02 -3.31
CA VAL A 35 5.31 -5.87 -3.86
C VAL A 35 6.55 -5.77 -3.01
N ALA A 36 7.10 -6.90 -2.59
CA ALA A 36 8.41 -6.96 -1.97
C ALA A 36 9.48 -7.26 -3.04
N VAL A 37 10.45 -6.38 -3.15
CA VAL A 37 11.59 -6.52 -4.07
C VAL A 37 12.63 -7.44 -3.44
N GLY A 38 13.04 -8.48 -4.15
CA GLY A 38 14.05 -9.44 -3.69
C GLY A 38 15.39 -9.34 -4.40
N LYS A 39 15.44 -8.66 -5.53
CA LYS A 39 16.66 -8.47 -6.33
C LYS A 39 16.78 -7.02 -6.74
N SER A 40 17.92 -6.40 -6.47
CA SER A 40 18.18 -5.00 -6.84
C SER A 40 18.34 -4.87 -8.36
N GLY A 41 17.94 -3.69 -8.89
CA GLY A 41 18.11 -3.40 -10.30
C GLY A 41 17.78 -1.96 -10.68
N LYS A 42 18.36 -1.51 -11.77
CA LYS A 42 18.16 -0.18 -12.35
C LYS A 42 17.98 -0.30 -13.86
N ASP A 43 17.17 0.61 -14.42
CA ASP A 43 16.86 0.67 -15.85
C ASP A 43 16.41 -0.70 -16.40
N LEU A 44 15.52 -1.37 -15.66
CA LEU A 44 15.06 -2.73 -15.93
C LEU A 44 14.05 -2.77 -17.07
N THR A 45 14.11 -3.82 -17.89
CA THR A 45 12.97 -4.16 -18.75
C THR A 45 11.82 -4.72 -17.91
N VAL A 46 10.63 -4.83 -18.50
CA VAL A 46 9.45 -5.39 -17.81
C VAL A 46 9.70 -6.82 -17.33
N GLU A 47 10.36 -7.63 -18.16
CA GLU A 47 10.72 -9.02 -17.84
C GLU A 47 11.72 -9.09 -16.68
N GLN A 48 12.75 -8.24 -16.70
CA GLN A 48 13.73 -8.15 -15.63
C GLN A 48 13.10 -7.65 -14.31
N ALA A 49 12.17 -6.70 -14.41
CA ALA A 49 11.42 -6.19 -13.26
C ALA A 49 10.56 -7.28 -12.62
N ALA A 50 9.90 -8.12 -13.42
CA ALA A 50 9.14 -9.26 -12.92
C ALA A 50 10.01 -10.29 -12.17
N GLU A 51 11.28 -10.45 -12.58
CA GLU A 51 12.25 -11.32 -11.87
C GLU A 51 12.66 -10.75 -10.50
N CYS A 52 12.56 -9.42 -10.32
CA CYS A 52 12.91 -8.77 -9.04
C CYS A 52 11.87 -9.02 -7.95
N ILE A 53 10.66 -9.47 -8.29
CA ILE A 53 9.59 -9.72 -7.33
C ILE A 53 9.93 -10.93 -6.47
N TRP A 54 10.00 -10.72 -5.15
CA TRP A 54 10.19 -11.77 -4.16
C TRP A 54 8.89 -12.28 -3.58
N GLY A 55 7.91 -11.37 -3.38
CA GLY A 55 6.64 -11.73 -2.76
C GLY A 55 5.65 -10.58 -2.77
N TRP A 56 4.50 -10.85 -2.16
CA TRP A 56 3.31 -10.03 -2.19
C TRP A 56 2.77 -9.81 -0.77
N ALA A 57 2.21 -8.65 -0.54
CA ALA A 57 1.50 -8.30 0.68
C ALA A 57 0.28 -7.43 0.37
N VAL A 58 -0.56 -7.21 1.34
CA VAL A 58 -1.56 -6.15 1.30
C VAL A 58 -1.15 -5.04 2.26
N GLY A 59 -1.33 -3.79 1.85
CA GLY A 59 -1.05 -2.64 2.70
C GLY A 59 -2.12 -1.57 2.58
N VAL A 60 -2.06 -0.61 3.49
CA VAL A 60 -2.91 0.59 3.44
C VAL A 60 -2.00 1.82 3.43
N ASP A 61 -2.04 2.59 2.33
CA ASP A 61 -1.39 3.89 2.25
C ASP A 61 -2.25 4.94 2.96
N LEU A 62 -2.03 5.10 4.27
CA LEU A 62 -2.71 6.13 5.05
C LEU A 62 -2.24 7.50 4.59
N THR A 63 -3.22 8.37 4.30
CA THR A 63 -2.99 9.67 3.66
C THR A 63 -3.67 10.78 4.44
N ARG A 64 -2.90 11.79 4.85
CA ARG A 64 -3.42 13.07 5.34
C ARG A 64 -3.94 13.88 4.14
N ARG A 65 -5.21 13.69 3.79
CA ARG A 65 -5.78 14.18 2.52
C ARG A 65 -5.85 15.69 2.42
N ASP A 66 -6.11 16.34 3.53
CA ASP A 66 -6.08 17.81 3.66
C ASP A 66 -4.69 18.39 3.35
N LEU A 67 -3.63 17.80 3.92
CA LEU A 67 -2.25 18.23 3.64
C LEU A 67 -1.85 17.93 2.18
N GLN A 68 -2.33 16.81 1.62
CA GLN A 68 -2.10 16.50 0.21
C GLN A 68 -2.78 17.53 -0.70
N ALA A 69 -4.03 17.89 -0.41
CA ALA A 69 -4.78 18.89 -1.18
C ALA A 69 -4.09 20.26 -1.13
N GLU A 70 -3.63 20.68 0.07
CA GLU A 70 -2.86 21.92 0.22
C GLU A 70 -1.56 21.90 -0.59
N ALA A 71 -0.80 20.80 -0.50
CA ALA A 71 0.46 20.64 -1.23
C ALA A 71 0.23 20.66 -2.75
N LYS A 72 -0.83 19.97 -3.22
CA LYS A 72 -1.22 19.94 -4.63
C LYS A 72 -1.58 21.33 -5.15
N ALA A 73 -2.37 22.09 -4.40
CA ALA A 73 -2.78 23.46 -4.77
C ALA A 73 -1.58 24.43 -4.88
N LYS A 74 -0.51 24.16 -4.14
CA LYS A 74 0.70 24.99 -4.09
C LYS A 74 1.87 24.42 -4.92
N GLY A 75 1.68 23.33 -5.67
CA GLY A 75 2.75 22.66 -6.41
C GLY A 75 3.89 22.14 -5.52
N ARG A 76 3.59 21.73 -4.29
CA ARG A 76 4.58 21.26 -3.31
C ARG A 76 4.64 19.73 -3.25
N PRO A 77 5.77 19.14 -2.81
CA PRO A 77 5.87 17.70 -2.56
C PRO A 77 4.82 17.21 -1.55
N TRP A 78 4.34 15.98 -1.75
CA TRP A 78 3.30 15.36 -0.89
C TRP A 78 3.88 14.63 0.33
N THR A 79 5.17 14.80 0.62
CA THR A 79 5.89 14.06 1.66
C THR A 79 5.18 14.13 3.02
N THR A 80 4.79 15.32 3.49
CA THR A 80 4.10 15.48 4.79
C THR A 80 2.71 14.84 4.82
N ALA A 81 2.09 14.64 3.67
CA ALA A 81 0.79 14.00 3.55
C ALA A 81 0.88 12.47 3.54
N LYS A 82 1.98 11.92 3.00
CA LYS A 82 2.17 10.48 2.78
C LYS A 82 3.16 9.82 3.73
N SER A 83 4.10 10.59 4.30
CA SER A 83 5.22 10.07 5.10
C SER A 83 5.08 10.53 6.54
N PHE A 84 4.50 9.67 7.39
CA PHE A 84 4.36 9.86 8.83
C PHE A 84 4.35 8.50 9.52
N ASP A 85 4.58 8.51 10.83
CA ASP A 85 4.65 7.31 11.65
C ASP A 85 3.40 6.43 11.46
N TYR A 86 3.58 5.13 11.30
CA TYR A 86 2.50 4.15 11.07
C TYR A 86 1.67 4.37 9.80
N SER A 87 2.15 5.17 8.84
CA SER A 87 1.37 5.51 7.64
C SER A 87 1.29 4.39 6.60
N GLY A 88 2.01 3.30 6.79
CA GLY A 88 2.02 2.13 5.91
C GLY A 88 1.78 0.81 6.65
N PRO A 89 0.57 0.59 7.25
CA PRO A 89 0.22 -0.73 7.75
C PRO A 89 0.32 -1.77 6.63
N VAL A 90 0.96 -2.92 6.92
CA VAL A 90 1.21 -3.95 5.90
C VAL A 90 1.09 -5.35 6.50
N SER A 91 0.61 -6.31 5.72
CA SER A 91 0.56 -7.73 6.10
C SER A 91 1.93 -8.39 6.07
N HIS A 92 1.99 -9.63 6.54
CA HIS A 92 3.11 -10.49 6.20
C HIS A 92 3.26 -10.63 4.69
N ILE A 93 4.50 -10.79 4.23
CA ILE A 93 4.80 -11.00 2.82
C ILE A 93 4.66 -12.49 2.50
N VAL A 94 3.86 -12.81 1.51
CA VAL A 94 3.72 -14.15 0.94
C VAL A 94 4.67 -14.28 -0.23
N ARG A 95 5.47 -15.34 -0.26
CA ARG A 95 6.42 -15.60 -1.35
C ARG A 95 5.68 -15.75 -2.67
N LYS A 96 6.26 -15.25 -3.77
CA LYS A 96 5.61 -15.22 -5.08
C LYS A 96 5.17 -16.59 -5.58
N GLU A 97 5.90 -17.64 -5.27
CA GLU A 97 5.57 -19.01 -5.65
C GLU A 97 4.34 -19.59 -4.91
N ASN A 98 3.90 -18.95 -3.84
CA ASN A 98 2.73 -19.36 -3.07
C ASN A 98 1.46 -18.58 -3.43
N VAL A 99 1.54 -17.63 -4.36
CA VAL A 99 0.40 -16.87 -4.88
C VAL A 99 0.09 -17.32 -6.30
N LEU A 100 -1.14 -17.79 -6.50
CA LEU A 100 -1.53 -18.43 -7.77
C LEU A 100 -1.53 -17.43 -8.93
N ASP A 101 -2.25 -16.32 -8.79
CA ASP A 101 -2.35 -15.29 -9.82
C ASP A 101 -2.48 -13.89 -9.17
N PRO A 102 -1.38 -13.19 -8.96
CA PRO A 102 -1.42 -11.85 -8.39
C PRO A 102 -1.95 -10.79 -9.35
N SER A 103 -2.11 -11.12 -10.65
CA SER A 103 -2.65 -10.20 -11.66
C SER A 103 -4.17 -10.22 -11.77
N ASP A 104 -4.82 -11.21 -11.15
CA ASP A 104 -6.28 -11.32 -11.10
C ASP A 104 -6.75 -11.74 -9.72
N THR A 105 -6.56 -10.84 -8.76
CA THR A 105 -7.01 -11.05 -7.39
C THR A 105 -7.79 -9.85 -6.86
N GLU A 106 -8.73 -10.11 -5.97
CA GLU A 106 -9.59 -9.08 -5.39
C GLU A 106 -8.90 -8.39 -4.22
N LEU A 107 -8.80 -7.05 -4.30
CA LEU A 107 -8.49 -6.17 -3.19
C LEU A 107 -9.76 -5.62 -2.57
N TRP A 108 -9.80 -5.56 -1.24
CA TRP A 108 -10.94 -5.00 -0.52
C TRP A 108 -10.51 -4.31 0.77
N LEU A 109 -11.33 -3.32 1.19
CA LEU A 109 -11.18 -2.65 2.48
C LEU A 109 -12.55 -2.34 3.07
N TYR A 110 -12.68 -2.64 4.36
CA TYR A 110 -13.86 -2.35 5.18
C TYR A 110 -13.49 -1.40 6.31
N VAL A 111 -14.37 -0.48 6.62
CA VAL A 111 -14.32 0.36 7.84
C VAL A 111 -15.57 0.06 8.64
N ASN A 112 -15.43 -0.36 9.90
CA ASN A 112 -16.54 -0.71 10.80
C ASN A 112 -17.56 -1.67 10.15
N ASN A 113 -17.06 -2.70 9.44
CA ASN A 113 -17.84 -3.69 8.68
C ASN A 113 -18.55 -3.16 7.41
N GLU A 114 -18.38 -1.89 7.04
CA GLU A 114 -18.89 -1.36 5.77
C GLU A 114 -17.79 -1.43 4.70
N CYS A 115 -18.10 -2.04 3.55
CA CYS A 115 -17.17 -2.09 2.42
C CYS A 115 -16.98 -0.70 1.83
N LYS A 116 -15.75 -0.19 1.85
CA LYS A 116 -15.39 1.13 1.30
C LYS A 116 -14.65 1.01 -0.03
N GLN A 117 -13.73 0.06 -0.14
CA GLN A 117 -12.98 -0.16 -1.38
C GLN A 117 -13.08 -1.62 -1.79
N LYS A 118 -13.25 -1.84 -3.08
CA LYS A 118 -13.23 -3.15 -3.72
C LYS A 118 -12.81 -3.00 -5.17
N GLY A 119 -11.86 -3.81 -5.60
CA GLY A 119 -11.37 -3.82 -6.97
C GLY A 119 -10.58 -5.09 -7.28
N SER A 120 -10.26 -5.33 -8.53
CA SER A 120 -9.38 -6.41 -8.96
C SER A 120 -8.04 -5.84 -9.40
N THR A 121 -6.97 -6.56 -9.14
CA THR A 121 -5.64 -6.22 -9.71
C THR A 121 -5.64 -6.29 -11.24
N ARG A 122 -6.59 -7.00 -11.85
CA ARG A 122 -6.84 -6.99 -13.31
C ARG A 122 -7.17 -5.59 -13.85
N ASP A 123 -7.77 -4.73 -13.02
CA ASP A 123 -8.20 -3.38 -13.41
C ASP A 123 -7.05 -2.35 -13.32
N MET A 124 -5.85 -2.77 -12.94
CA MET A 124 -4.67 -1.91 -12.93
C MET A 124 -4.35 -1.43 -14.35
N ILE A 125 -4.09 -0.12 -14.50
CA ILE A 125 -3.72 0.48 -15.79
C ILE A 125 -2.39 -0.06 -16.29
N TRP A 126 -1.43 -0.21 -15.38
CA TRP A 126 -0.12 -0.81 -15.62
C TRP A 126 0.00 -2.09 -14.80
N SER A 127 0.56 -3.12 -15.38
CA SER A 127 0.92 -4.32 -14.63
C SER A 127 1.98 -3.99 -13.57
N VAL A 128 2.08 -4.82 -12.54
CA VAL A 128 3.08 -4.63 -11.50
C VAL A 128 4.51 -4.59 -12.07
N ALA A 129 4.81 -5.44 -13.05
CA ALA A 129 6.12 -5.46 -13.69
C ALA A 129 6.43 -4.16 -14.44
N GLU A 130 5.45 -3.57 -15.12
CA GLU A 130 5.58 -2.26 -15.75
C GLU A 130 5.81 -1.15 -14.73
N VAL A 131 5.09 -1.17 -13.60
CA VAL A 131 5.30 -0.23 -12.49
C VAL A 131 6.73 -0.31 -11.95
N LEU A 132 7.24 -1.51 -11.71
CA LEU A 132 8.61 -1.71 -11.22
C LEU A 132 9.66 -1.27 -12.26
N ALA A 133 9.44 -1.60 -13.55
CA ALA A 133 10.31 -1.17 -14.64
C ALA A 133 10.39 0.35 -14.70
N GLU A 134 9.26 1.04 -14.69
CA GLU A 134 9.19 2.51 -14.70
C GLU A 134 9.91 3.12 -13.48
N ILE A 135 9.63 2.61 -12.26
CA ILE A 135 10.30 3.09 -11.05
C ILE A 135 11.81 2.96 -11.17
N SER A 136 12.30 1.85 -11.76
CA SER A 136 13.74 1.58 -11.89
C SER A 136 14.46 2.58 -12.80
N THR A 137 13.76 3.34 -13.62
CA THR A 137 14.37 4.40 -14.45
C THR A 137 14.74 5.65 -13.64
N TYR A 138 13.99 5.92 -12.55
CA TYR A 138 14.25 7.09 -11.69
C TYR A 138 15.33 6.82 -10.64
N TRP A 139 15.29 5.63 -10.02
CA TRP A 139 16.29 5.18 -9.02
C TRP A 139 16.41 3.66 -9.02
N GLU A 140 17.51 3.19 -8.50
CA GLU A 140 17.77 1.76 -8.36
C GLU A 140 16.83 1.15 -7.32
N LEU A 141 16.04 0.14 -7.70
CA LEU A 141 15.32 -0.72 -6.76
C LEU A 141 16.31 -1.52 -5.93
N LYS A 142 16.06 -1.64 -4.63
CA LYS A 142 16.87 -2.42 -3.71
C LYS A 142 16.11 -3.63 -3.20
N ALA A 143 16.83 -4.73 -2.99
CA ALA A 143 16.26 -5.86 -2.25
C ALA A 143 15.83 -5.38 -0.85
N GLY A 144 14.57 -5.67 -0.48
CA GLY A 144 13.93 -5.18 0.73
C GLY A 144 13.00 -3.98 0.53
N ASP A 145 13.00 -3.34 -0.64
CA ASP A 145 12.02 -2.30 -0.95
C ASP A 145 10.60 -2.88 -0.99
N LEU A 146 9.65 -2.10 -0.52
CA LEU A 146 8.21 -2.35 -0.68
C LEU A 146 7.62 -1.34 -1.64
N VAL A 147 6.94 -1.83 -2.68
CA VAL A 147 6.26 -0.98 -3.66
C VAL A 147 4.76 -1.11 -3.48
N PHE A 148 4.12 -0.04 -3.07
CA PHE A 148 2.68 0.12 -3.05
C PHE A 148 2.22 0.49 -4.46
N THR A 149 1.29 -0.29 -5.02
CA THR A 149 1.02 -0.29 -6.48
C THR A 149 -0.19 0.53 -6.90
N GLY A 150 -0.80 1.24 -5.95
CA GLY A 150 -1.99 2.03 -6.21
C GLY A 150 -3.26 1.40 -5.68
N SER A 151 -4.28 2.22 -5.51
CA SER A 151 -5.49 1.90 -4.78
C SER A 151 -6.73 2.00 -5.68
N PRO A 152 -7.70 1.06 -5.56
CA PRO A 152 -8.99 1.18 -6.24
C PRO A 152 -9.81 2.34 -5.69
N SER A 153 -10.87 2.72 -6.38
CA SER A 153 -11.83 3.74 -5.95
C SER A 153 -12.48 3.41 -4.60
N GLY A 154 -13.07 4.42 -3.95
CA GLY A 154 -13.80 4.25 -2.69
C GLY A 154 -13.06 4.76 -1.45
N VAL A 155 -11.96 5.51 -1.63
CA VAL A 155 -11.26 6.16 -0.51
C VAL A 155 -12.21 7.05 0.28
N SER A 156 -12.14 7.00 1.61
CA SER A 156 -12.99 7.80 2.50
C SER A 156 -12.26 8.18 3.78
N THR A 157 -12.85 9.12 4.51
CA THR A 157 -12.29 9.62 5.78
C THR A 157 -12.37 8.57 6.87
N LEU A 158 -11.32 8.47 7.66
CA LEU A 158 -11.19 7.66 8.85
C LEU A 158 -11.26 8.53 10.10
N HIS A 159 -11.79 7.97 11.19
CA HIS A 159 -11.90 8.62 12.49
C HIS A 159 -11.24 7.78 13.59
N ARG A 160 -10.97 8.41 14.74
CA ARG A 160 -10.53 7.66 15.92
C ARG A 160 -11.60 6.65 16.33
N GLY A 161 -11.18 5.45 16.69
CA GLY A 161 -12.05 4.33 17.03
C GLY A 161 -12.51 3.51 15.81
N ASP A 162 -12.22 3.94 14.59
CA ASP A 162 -12.54 3.12 13.41
C ASP A 162 -11.69 1.86 13.37
N ILE A 163 -12.33 0.73 13.07
CA ILE A 163 -11.68 -0.56 12.79
C ILE A 163 -11.59 -0.71 11.27
N VAL A 164 -10.37 -0.79 10.78
CA VAL A 164 -10.06 -0.97 9.36
C VAL A 164 -9.64 -2.41 9.12
N ARG A 165 -10.30 -3.10 8.19
CA ARG A 165 -9.90 -4.40 7.66
C ARG A 165 -9.59 -4.27 6.19
N ALA A 166 -8.42 -4.69 5.78
CA ALA A 166 -8.00 -4.67 4.38
C ALA A 166 -7.39 -6.01 3.98
N GLY A 167 -7.69 -6.47 2.77
CA GLY A 167 -7.22 -7.76 2.31
C GLY A 167 -7.05 -7.85 0.81
N CYS A 168 -6.27 -8.84 0.41
CA CYS A 168 -6.09 -9.28 -0.96
C CYS A 168 -6.23 -10.80 -1.00
N ASN A 169 -7.19 -11.30 -1.77
CA ASN A 169 -7.53 -12.72 -1.81
C ASN A 169 -6.32 -13.56 -2.23
N GLY A 170 -6.05 -14.64 -1.48
CA GLY A 170 -4.88 -15.50 -1.73
C GLY A 170 -3.53 -14.93 -1.30
N ILE A 171 -3.48 -13.69 -0.77
CA ILE A 171 -2.25 -13.04 -0.30
C ILE A 171 -2.30 -12.80 1.21
N GLY A 172 -3.33 -12.11 1.72
CA GLY A 172 -3.41 -11.86 3.14
C GLY A 172 -4.42 -10.80 3.52
N MET A 173 -4.47 -10.53 4.82
CA MET A 173 -5.31 -9.45 5.37
C MET A 173 -4.65 -8.83 6.59
N ILE A 174 -5.03 -7.61 6.89
CA ILE A 174 -4.69 -6.86 8.10
C ILE A 174 -5.94 -6.29 8.74
N GLU A 175 -5.89 -6.15 10.05
CA GLU A 175 -6.91 -5.45 10.82
C GLU A 175 -6.24 -4.52 11.82
N PHE A 176 -6.70 -3.29 11.91
CA PHE A 176 -6.22 -2.33 12.90
C PHE A 176 -7.33 -1.37 13.36
N GLU A 177 -7.18 -0.89 14.58
CA GLU A 177 -7.99 0.16 15.18
C GLU A 177 -7.20 1.47 15.21
N LEU A 178 -7.82 2.58 14.85
CA LEU A 178 -7.25 3.93 14.97
C LEU A 178 -7.49 4.49 16.37
N ILE A 179 -6.43 4.66 17.17
CA ILE A 179 -6.48 5.12 18.56
C ILE A 179 -6.03 6.58 18.75
#